data_b35327a6c74f8f3037a59d10e38e1fe8
#
_entry.id   b35327a6c74f8f3037a59d10e38e1fe8
#
_cell.length_a   1.000
_cell.length_b   1.000
_cell.length_c   1.000
_cell.angle_alpha   90.00
_cell.angle_beta   90.00
_cell.angle_gamma   90.00
#
_symmetry.space_group_name_H-M   'P 1'
#
loop_
_entity.id
_entity.type
_entity.pdbx_description
1 polymer ?
#
loop_
_entity_poly.entity_id
_entity_poly.type
_entity_poly.pdbx_seq_one_letter_code
_entity_poly.pdbx_strand_id
1 'polypeptide(L)'
;MSGIRALGTGVLLAPLLVASHVAWAQMTPPAKTGSVIYSCTDAQGKRLTSDRPIPECVAREQRVLNSDGSVRRVLPPTLTAAERAEAEARDVEAAAERVAKQDAIRRDRSLMSRYPHEAAHRRSRDAALEIVRSSMRISEARIKALSAERKPLQDETQFYAGKQIPAKLKSQIDANDAALAAQRSLMQDQEAEVGRIDGLYDAELARLKRLWAGAPPGSLDTPAASGGASIAAATPSSKPVNR
;
A
#
# COMPACT_ATOMS: atom_id res chain seq x y z
N MET A 1 30.61 -44.30 5.76
CA MET A 1 30.09 -45.65 6.02
C MET A 1 28.67 -45.63 5.50
N SER A 2 28.48 -45.99 4.26
CA SER A 2 28.15 -47.30 3.67
C SER A 2 26.73 -47.76 3.99
N GLY A 3 25.90 -47.90 2.95
CA GLY A 3 24.64 -48.59 3.01
C GLY A 3 23.78 -48.42 1.75
N ILE A 4 24.31 -48.82 0.60
CA ILE A 4 23.55 -49.09 -0.64
C ILE A 4 22.75 -50.39 -0.46
N ARG A 5 21.47 -50.42 -0.84
CA ARG A 5 20.78 -51.63 -1.25
C ARG A 5 19.82 -51.34 -2.40
N ALA A 6 20.21 -51.86 -3.55
CA ALA A 6 19.43 -52.08 -4.76
C ALA A 6 18.64 -53.38 -4.66
N LEU A 7 17.76 -53.62 -5.66
CA LEU A 7 17.02 -54.82 -6.12
C LEU A 7 15.50 -54.61 -5.94
N GLY A 8 14.62 -54.80 -6.92
CA GLY A 8 14.74 -55.65 -8.06
C GLY A 8 13.63 -55.44 -9.07
N THR A 9 14.00 -55.70 -10.25
CA THR A 9 13.27 -55.79 -11.50
C THR A 9 12.13 -56.82 -11.43
N GLY A 10 10.91 -56.44 -11.82
CA GLY A 10 9.77 -57.32 -12.04
C GLY A 10 9.04 -56.92 -13.30
N VAL A 11 9.50 -57.42 -14.45
CA VAL A 11 8.79 -57.36 -15.75
C VAL A 11 7.71 -58.42 -15.72
N LEU A 12 6.44 -58.01 -15.73
CA LEU A 12 5.30 -58.87 -16.02
C LEU A 12 4.67 -58.43 -17.34
N LEU A 13 4.95 -59.22 -18.39
CA LEU A 13 4.21 -59.16 -19.65
C LEU A 13 2.78 -59.66 -19.39
N ALA A 14 1.77 -58.85 -19.68
CA ALA A 14 0.39 -59.26 -19.82
C ALA A 14 -0.09 -58.98 -21.26
N PRO A 15 -0.82 -59.92 -21.87
CA PRO A 15 -1.13 -59.86 -23.32
C PRO A 15 -2.21 -58.82 -23.63
N LEU A 16 -2.02 -58.12 -24.76
CA LEU A 16 -2.99 -57.23 -25.40
C LEU A 16 -4.20 -58.05 -25.87
N LEU A 17 -5.34 -57.90 -25.24
CA LEU A 17 -6.66 -58.17 -25.81
C LEU A 17 -7.18 -56.91 -26.47
N VAL A 18 -7.11 -56.84 -27.79
CA VAL A 18 -7.69 -55.83 -28.62
C VAL A 18 -9.22 -56.10 -28.67
N ALA A 19 -9.98 -55.44 -27.81
CA ALA A 19 -11.44 -55.41 -27.91
C ALA A 19 -11.81 -54.23 -28.81
N SER A 20 -12.17 -54.57 -30.06
CA SER A 20 -12.76 -53.59 -31.03
C SER A 20 -14.12 -53.14 -30.54
N HIS A 21 -14.18 -51.98 -29.88
CA HIS A 21 -15.45 -51.34 -29.57
C HIS A 21 -15.90 -50.55 -30.80
N VAL A 22 -16.89 -51.08 -31.47
CA VAL A 22 -17.70 -50.36 -32.47
C VAL A 22 -18.42 -49.27 -31.74
N ALA A 23 -17.89 -48.02 -31.82
CA ALA A 23 -18.53 -46.84 -31.32
C ALA A 23 -19.77 -46.54 -32.20
N TRP A 24 -20.92 -46.89 -31.70
CA TRP A 24 -22.18 -46.34 -32.24
C TRP A 24 -22.19 -44.84 -31.92
N ALA A 25 -21.89 -44.04 -32.92
CA ALA A 25 -22.11 -42.59 -32.85
C ALA A 25 -23.63 -42.35 -32.63
N GLN A 26 -23.99 -42.09 -31.37
CA GLN A 26 -25.31 -41.57 -31.05
C GLN A 26 -25.35 -40.15 -31.65
N MET A 27 -26.01 -40.02 -32.80
CA MET A 27 -26.46 -38.72 -33.30
C MET A 27 -27.42 -38.13 -32.28
N THR A 28 -26.89 -37.31 -31.37
CA THR A 28 -27.74 -36.43 -30.56
C THR A 28 -28.55 -35.56 -31.52
N PRO A 29 -29.88 -35.58 -31.45
CA PRO A 29 -30.67 -34.70 -32.29
C PRO A 29 -30.26 -33.25 -32.00
N PRO A 30 -30.18 -32.37 -33.03
CA PRO A 30 -29.84 -30.98 -32.78
C PRO A 30 -30.83 -30.42 -31.76
N ALA A 31 -30.33 -29.92 -30.64
CA ALA A 31 -31.13 -29.23 -29.66
C ALA A 31 -31.96 -28.20 -30.44
N LYS A 32 -33.29 -28.28 -30.37
CA LYS A 32 -34.17 -27.26 -30.94
C LYS A 32 -33.77 -25.95 -30.29
N THR A 33 -32.99 -25.16 -31.00
CA THR A 33 -32.69 -23.76 -30.64
C THR A 33 -34.05 -23.07 -30.69
N GLY A 34 -34.72 -23.01 -29.54
CA GLY A 34 -36.01 -22.33 -29.46
C GLY A 34 -35.81 -20.92 -30.03
N SER A 35 -36.59 -20.59 -31.04
CA SER A 35 -36.55 -19.28 -31.67
C SER A 35 -36.75 -18.23 -30.59
N VAL A 36 -35.73 -17.42 -30.41
CA VAL A 36 -35.74 -16.31 -29.46
C VAL A 36 -36.33 -15.11 -30.17
N ILE A 37 -37.37 -14.50 -29.62
CA ILE A 37 -38.04 -13.33 -30.18
C ILE A 37 -37.65 -12.09 -29.39
N TYR A 38 -37.08 -11.09 -30.06
CA TYR A 38 -36.82 -9.78 -29.48
C TYR A 38 -38.04 -8.91 -29.65
N SER A 39 -38.46 -8.19 -28.63
CA SER A 39 -39.59 -7.28 -28.66
C SER A 39 -39.25 -5.98 -27.94
N CYS A 40 -39.60 -4.87 -28.55
CA CYS A 40 -39.49 -3.54 -27.97
C CYS A 40 -40.62 -2.61 -28.46
N THR A 41 -40.71 -1.44 -27.83
CA THR A 41 -41.62 -0.37 -28.29
C THR A 41 -40.77 0.80 -28.79
N ASP A 42 -40.98 1.23 -30.05
CA ASP A 42 -40.25 2.34 -30.64
C ASP A 42 -40.64 3.72 -30.05
N ALA A 43 -40.06 4.80 -30.57
CA ALA A 43 -40.30 6.18 -30.10
C ALA A 43 -41.76 6.62 -30.36
N GLN A 44 -42.44 6.01 -31.29
CA GLN A 44 -43.79 6.30 -31.72
C GLN A 44 -44.85 5.45 -31.01
N GLY A 45 -44.41 4.58 -30.07
CA GLY A 45 -45.31 3.68 -29.33
C GLY A 45 -45.64 2.38 -30.07
N LYS A 46 -45.05 2.12 -31.25
CA LYS A 46 -45.28 0.92 -32.04
C LYS A 46 -44.42 -0.22 -31.49
N ARG A 47 -45.02 -1.39 -31.31
CA ARG A 47 -44.33 -2.62 -30.94
C ARG A 47 -43.63 -3.25 -32.14
N LEU A 48 -42.32 -3.43 -32.01
CA LEU A 48 -41.45 -4.12 -32.95
C LEU A 48 -41.11 -5.51 -32.43
N THR A 49 -41.02 -6.49 -33.33
CA THR A 49 -40.58 -7.86 -32.99
C THR A 49 -39.60 -8.36 -34.05
N SER A 50 -38.58 -9.10 -33.66
CA SER A 50 -37.56 -9.65 -34.56
C SER A 50 -36.96 -10.93 -33.98
N ASP A 51 -36.31 -11.72 -34.80
CA ASP A 51 -35.51 -12.90 -34.42
C ASP A 51 -34.09 -12.54 -33.91
N ARG A 52 -33.73 -11.27 -34.01
CA ARG A 52 -32.45 -10.70 -33.58
C ARG A 52 -32.65 -9.38 -32.86
N PRO A 53 -31.61 -8.87 -32.12
CA PRO A 53 -31.71 -7.56 -31.49
C PRO A 53 -32.14 -6.48 -32.45
N ILE A 54 -33.11 -5.66 -32.06
CA ILE A 54 -33.75 -4.63 -32.89
C ILE A 54 -32.92 -3.35 -32.84
N PRO A 55 -32.25 -2.92 -33.94
CA PRO A 55 -31.38 -1.76 -33.95
C PRO A 55 -32.08 -0.46 -33.56
N GLU A 56 -33.34 -0.28 -33.94
CA GLU A 56 -34.15 0.91 -33.68
C GLU A 56 -34.44 1.06 -32.17
N CYS A 57 -34.29 -0.01 -31.41
CA CYS A 57 -34.52 -0.04 -29.97
C CYS A 57 -33.22 -0.17 -29.14
N VAL A 58 -32.06 0.10 -29.72
CA VAL A 58 -30.78 0.02 -29.00
C VAL A 58 -30.73 0.96 -27.77
N ALA A 59 -31.36 2.13 -27.90
CA ALA A 59 -31.46 3.10 -26.78
C ALA A 59 -32.68 2.84 -25.87
N ARG A 60 -33.31 1.70 -25.95
CA ARG A 60 -34.52 1.33 -25.19
C ARG A 60 -34.45 -0.09 -24.68
N GLU A 61 -35.30 -0.40 -23.71
CA GLU A 61 -35.41 -1.75 -23.16
C GLU A 61 -35.98 -2.69 -24.28
N GLN A 62 -35.26 -3.81 -24.50
CA GLN A 62 -35.74 -4.87 -25.37
C GLN A 62 -36.02 -6.13 -24.53
N ARG A 63 -37.13 -6.78 -24.78
CA ARG A 63 -37.49 -8.03 -24.11
C ARG A 63 -37.18 -9.19 -25.02
N VAL A 64 -36.50 -10.16 -24.51
CA VAL A 64 -36.22 -11.43 -25.16
C VAL A 64 -37.29 -12.41 -24.69
N LEU A 65 -38.09 -12.89 -25.63
CA LEU A 65 -39.23 -13.79 -25.36
C LEU A 65 -38.85 -15.20 -25.75
N ASN A 66 -39.44 -16.16 -25.05
CA ASN A 66 -39.48 -17.56 -25.44
C ASN A 66 -40.54 -17.75 -26.56
N SER A 67 -40.58 -18.93 -27.18
CA SER A 67 -41.56 -19.30 -28.18
C SER A 67 -43.01 -19.28 -27.70
N ASP A 68 -43.22 -19.36 -26.37
CA ASP A 68 -44.54 -19.27 -25.73
C ASP A 68 -44.92 -17.82 -25.37
N GLY A 69 -44.11 -16.83 -25.71
CA GLY A 69 -44.33 -15.41 -25.42
C GLY A 69 -43.94 -14.97 -24.01
N SER A 70 -43.46 -15.86 -23.15
CA SER A 70 -42.95 -15.50 -21.83
C SER A 70 -41.62 -14.75 -21.93
N VAL A 71 -41.37 -13.83 -21.00
CA VAL A 71 -40.12 -13.06 -20.96
C VAL A 71 -38.99 -13.92 -20.45
N ARG A 72 -38.01 -14.23 -21.29
CA ARG A 72 -36.79 -14.95 -20.94
C ARG A 72 -35.74 -14.03 -20.31
N ARG A 73 -35.58 -12.83 -20.89
CA ARG A 73 -34.59 -11.86 -20.45
C ARG A 73 -34.98 -10.44 -20.90
N VAL A 74 -34.57 -9.45 -20.12
CA VAL A 74 -34.67 -8.05 -20.50
C VAL A 74 -33.28 -7.56 -20.88
N LEU A 75 -33.13 -6.92 -22.03
CA LEU A 75 -31.92 -6.22 -22.45
C LEU A 75 -32.11 -4.74 -22.09
N PRO A 76 -31.27 -4.19 -21.21
CA PRO A 76 -31.34 -2.77 -20.90
C PRO A 76 -30.94 -1.93 -22.13
N PRO A 77 -31.30 -0.64 -22.17
CA PRO A 77 -30.81 0.30 -23.15
C PRO A 77 -29.30 0.30 -23.23
N THR A 78 -28.74 0.40 -24.41
CA THR A 78 -27.31 0.60 -24.58
C THR A 78 -26.99 2.04 -24.18
N LEU A 79 -26.15 2.20 -23.19
CA LEU A 79 -25.71 3.51 -22.72
C LEU A 79 -25.00 4.30 -23.83
N THR A 80 -25.22 5.60 -23.89
CA THR A 80 -24.45 6.52 -24.72
C THR A 80 -22.96 6.51 -24.30
N ALA A 81 -22.09 7.07 -25.11
CA ALA A 81 -20.66 7.17 -24.76
C ALA A 81 -20.45 7.98 -23.47
N ALA A 82 -21.23 9.03 -23.27
CA ALA A 82 -21.17 9.86 -22.06
C ALA A 82 -21.64 9.09 -20.82
N GLU A 83 -22.80 8.42 -20.89
CA GLU A 83 -23.33 7.62 -19.78
C GLU A 83 -22.42 6.44 -19.41
N ARG A 84 -21.73 5.83 -20.41
CA ARG A 84 -20.74 4.79 -20.13
C ARG A 84 -19.53 5.36 -19.38
N ALA A 85 -19.01 6.51 -19.83
CA ALA A 85 -17.90 7.16 -19.16
C ALA A 85 -18.23 7.55 -17.72
N GLU A 86 -19.45 8.05 -17.48
CA GLU A 86 -19.92 8.34 -16.11
C GLU A 86 -20.10 7.07 -15.28
N ALA A 87 -20.62 5.99 -15.84
CA ALA A 87 -20.75 4.71 -15.14
C ALA A 87 -19.37 4.14 -14.78
N GLU A 88 -18.44 4.15 -15.73
CA GLU A 88 -17.06 3.72 -15.49
C GLU A 88 -16.37 4.58 -14.41
N ALA A 89 -16.56 5.90 -14.44
CA ALA A 89 -16.00 6.78 -13.41
C ALA A 89 -16.57 6.45 -12.02
N ARG A 90 -17.88 6.25 -11.89
CA ARG A 90 -18.51 5.83 -10.63
C ARG A 90 -18.01 4.45 -10.15
N ASP A 91 -17.82 3.51 -11.08
CA ASP A 91 -17.32 2.17 -10.74
C ASP A 91 -15.87 2.22 -10.26
N VAL A 92 -15.03 3.06 -10.88
CA VAL A 92 -13.65 3.30 -10.45
C VAL A 92 -13.62 3.92 -9.04
N GLU A 93 -14.44 4.95 -8.79
CA GLU A 93 -14.55 5.58 -7.47
C GLU A 93 -15.01 4.59 -6.41
N ALA A 94 -16.09 3.85 -6.68
CA ALA A 94 -16.60 2.83 -5.76
C ALA A 94 -15.60 1.68 -5.53
N ALA A 95 -14.79 1.33 -6.53
CA ALA A 95 -13.70 0.37 -6.37
C ALA A 95 -12.59 0.92 -5.47
N ALA A 96 -12.19 2.18 -5.67
CA ALA A 96 -11.19 2.86 -4.85
C ALA A 96 -11.64 2.95 -3.37
N GLU A 97 -12.89 3.31 -3.12
CA GLU A 97 -13.46 3.34 -1.76
C GLU A 97 -13.44 1.95 -1.10
N ARG A 98 -13.82 0.91 -1.83
CA ARG A 98 -13.76 -0.47 -1.31
C ARG A 98 -12.35 -0.88 -0.92
N VAL A 99 -11.36 -0.57 -1.77
CA VAL A 99 -9.94 -0.84 -1.50
C VAL A 99 -9.48 -0.06 -0.27
N ALA A 100 -9.74 1.25 -0.21
CA ALA A 100 -9.38 2.10 0.92
C ALA A 100 -9.96 1.58 2.25
N LYS A 101 -11.22 1.15 2.25
CA LYS A 101 -11.88 0.55 3.43
C LYS A 101 -11.22 -0.76 3.85
N GLN A 102 -10.91 -1.63 2.90
CA GLN A 102 -10.22 -2.88 3.20
C GLN A 102 -8.82 -2.64 3.75
N ASP A 103 -8.10 -1.65 3.22
CA ASP A 103 -6.79 -1.26 3.71
C ASP A 103 -6.86 -0.69 5.13
N ALA A 104 -7.84 0.14 5.41
CA ALA A 104 -8.10 0.64 6.76
C ALA A 104 -8.34 -0.51 7.75
N ILE A 105 -9.18 -1.47 7.39
CA ILE A 105 -9.44 -2.65 8.21
C ILE A 105 -8.16 -3.47 8.44
N ARG A 106 -7.35 -3.67 7.37
CA ARG A 106 -6.08 -4.40 7.49
C ARG A 106 -5.08 -3.68 8.40
N ARG A 107 -4.96 -2.36 8.25
CA ARG A 107 -4.10 -1.53 9.12
C ARG A 107 -4.50 -1.66 10.58
N ASP A 108 -5.79 -1.50 10.90
CA ASP A 108 -6.29 -1.59 12.28
C ASP A 108 -6.09 -2.96 12.90
N ARG A 109 -6.37 -4.02 12.15
CA ARG A 109 -6.13 -5.39 12.64
C ARG A 109 -4.65 -5.66 12.88
N SER A 110 -3.77 -5.19 11.98
CA SER A 110 -2.32 -5.29 12.15
C SER A 110 -1.84 -4.52 13.38
N LEU A 111 -2.39 -3.33 13.60
CA LEU A 111 -2.08 -2.49 14.76
C LEU A 111 -2.48 -3.17 16.07
N MET A 112 -3.70 -3.68 16.15
CA MET A 112 -4.20 -4.43 17.31
C MET A 112 -3.40 -5.71 17.59
N SER A 113 -3.00 -6.42 16.53
CA SER A 113 -2.16 -7.62 16.65
C SER A 113 -0.76 -7.29 17.17
N ARG A 114 -0.18 -6.17 16.73
CA ARG A 114 1.13 -5.69 17.18
C ARG A 114 1.10 -5.21 18.62
N TYR A 115 0.01 -4.54 19.00
CA TYR A 115 -0.17 -3.94 20.31
C TYR A 115 -1.48 -4.42 20.95
N PRO A 116 -1.47 -5.59 21.57
CA PRO A 116 -2.68 -6.14 22.21
C PRO A 116 -3.13 -5.32 23.43
N HIS A 117 -2.26 -4.49 24.00
CA HIS A 117 -2.56 -3.62 25.15
C HIS A 117 -1.56 -2.44 25.20
N GLU A 118 -1.92 -1.40 25.97
CA GLU A 118 -1.15 -0.15 26.06
C GLU A 118 0.32 -0.37 26.51
N ALA A 119 0.57 -1.32 27.41
CA ALA A 119 1.93 -1.59 27.87
C ALA A 119 2.84 -2.14 26.74
N ALA A 120 2.28 -2.89 25.78
CA ALA A 120 3.03 -3.36 24.60
C ALA A 120 3.41 -2.18 23.69
N HIS A 121 2.45 -1.28 23.44
CA HIS A 121 2.67 -0.07 22.68
C HIS A 121 3.71 0.84 23.33
N ARG A 122 3.61 1.08 24.64
CA ARG A 122 4.58 1.89 25.40
C ARG A 122 5.99 1.34 25.29
N ARG A 123 6.17 0.02 25.49
CA ARG A 123 7.51 -0.60 25.31
C ARG A 123 8.09 -0.38 23.92
N SER A 124 7.26 -0.43 22.88
CA SER A 124 7.72 -0.17 21.52
C SER A 124 8.12 1.29 21.31
N ARG A 125 7.34 2.24 21.88
CA ARG A 125 7.69 3.67 21.89
C ARG A 125 9.02 3.91 22.59
N ASP A 126 9.19 3.38 23.80
CA ASP A 126 10.39 3.55 24.60
C ASP A 126 11.62 2.99 23.87
N ALA A 127 11.50 1.84 23.23
CA ALA A 127 12.57 1.25 22.44
C ALA A 127 12.94 2.12 21.22
N ALA A 128 11.96 2.68 20.52
CA ALA A 128 12.20 3.57 19.39
C ALA A 128 12.89 4.87 19.83
N LEU A 129 12.45 5.45 20.94
CA LEU A 129 13.04 6.66 21.50
C LEU A 129 14.46 6.42 22.05
N GLU A 130 14.74 5.23 22.62
CA GLU A 130 16.05 4.92 23.19
C GLU A 130 17.16 4.95 22.13
N ILE A 131 16.87 4.56 20.90
CA ILE A 131 17.83 4.64 19.80
C ILE A 131 18.27 6.09 19.57
N VAL A 132 17.32 7.01 19.47
CA VAL A 132 17.61 8.43 19.24
C VAL A 132 18.27 9.06 20.46
N ARG A 133 17.76 8.79 21.67
CA ARG A 133 18.34 9.28 22.93
C ARG A 133 19.77 8.80 23.15
N SER A 134 20.08 7.57 22.73
CA SER A 134 21.44 7.06 22.76
C SER A 134 22.37 7.86 21.84
N SER A 135 21.91 8.17 20.63
CA SER A 135 22.63 9.03 19.69
C SER A 135 22.80 10.46 20.24
N MET A 136 21.78 11.02 20.87
CA MET A 136 21.85 12.34 21.53
C MET A 136 22.91 12.38 22.61
N ARG A 137 22.99 11.36 23.47
CA ARG A 137 24.06 11.28 24.51
C ARG A 137 25.46 11.30 23.91
N ILE A 138 25.67 10.65 22.75
CA ILE A 138 26.93 10.67 22.02
C ILE A 138 27.23 12.08 21.50
N SER A 139 26.23 12.75 20.91
CA SER A 139 26.35 14.13 20.41
C SER A 139 26.68 15.12 21.57
N GLU A 140 25.98 14.98 22.69
CA GLU A 140 26.24 15.78 23.90
C GLU A 140 27.69 15.62 24.40
N ALA A 141 28.15 14.36 24.50
CA ALA A 141 29.52 14.08 24.91
C ALA A 141 30.52 14.70 23.92
N ARG A 142 30.24 14.65 22.61
CA ARG A 142 31.13 15.28 21.61
C ARG A 142 31.12 16.79 21.68
N ILE A 143 29.95 17.43 21.86
CA ILE A 143 29.86 18.89 22.09
C ILE A 143 30.66 19.29 23.31
N LYS A 144 30.55 18.54 24.42
CA LYS A 144 31.33 18.79 25.64
C LYS A 144 32.83 18.68 25.38
N ALA A 145 33.29 17.66 24.67
CA ALA A 145 34.68 17.48 24.31
C ALA A 145 35.21 18.65 23.44
N LEU A 146 34.47 18.99 22.37
CA LEU A 146 34.84 20.11 21.50
C LEU A 146 34.86 21.43 22.23
N SER A 147 33.96 21.66 23.19
CA SER A 147 33.94 22.85 24.01
C SER A 147 35.15 22.92 24.96
N ALA A 148 35.60 21.78 25.48
CA ALA A 148 36.83 21.69 26.29
C ALA A 148 38.08 21.92 25.44
N GLU A 149 38.13 21.37 24.20
CA GLU A 149 39.22 21.62 23.24
C GLU A 149 39.30 23.11 22.83
N ARG A 150 38.15 23.78 22.75
CA ARG A 150 38.09 25.19 22.37
C ARG A 150 38.71 26.13 23.43
N LYS A 151 38.58 25.83 24.72
CA LYS A 151 39.01 26.71 25.79
C LYS A 151 40.50 27.07 25.70
N PRO A 152 41.47 26.12 25.60
CA PRO A 152 42.87 26.47 25.46
C PRO A 152 43.19 27.26 24.20
N LEU A 153 42.45 27.01 23.09
CA LEU A 153 42.62 27.78 21.86
C LEU A 153 42.17 29.24 22.03
N GLN A 154 41.12 29.47 22.81
CA GLN A 154 40.68 30.81 23.17
C GLN A 154 41.66 31.50 24.12
N ASP A 155 42.16 30.80 25.11
CA ASP A 155 43.16 31.33 26.07
C ASP A 155 44.44 31.74 25.30
N GLU A 156 44.89 30.94 24.33
CA GLU A 156 46.03 31.25 23.46
C GLU A 156 45.82 32.51 22.64
N THR A 157 44.60 32.82 22.18
CA THR A 157 44.33 34.05 21.42
C THR A 157 44.59 35.32 22.20
N GLN A 158 44.50 35.25 23.55
CA GLN A 158 44.75 36.42 24.43
C GLN A 158 46.20 36.94 24.34
N PHE A 159 47.17 36.04 24.07
CA PHE A 159 48.58 36.43 23.86
C PHE A 159 48.79 37.24 22.57
N TYR A 160 47.82 37.20 21.67
CA TYR A 160 47.88 37.94 20.39
C TYR A 160 46.97 39.17 20.40
N ALA A 161 46.53 39.63 21.61
CA ALA A 161 45.74 40.86 21.72
C ALA A 161 46.46 42.03 21.06
N GLY A 162 45.82 42.67 20.06
CA GLY A 162 46.42 43.74 19.25
C GLY A 162 47.45 43.29 18.20
N LYS A 163 47.65 41.98 17.99
CA LYS A 163 48.55 41.41 16.99
C LYS A 163 47.79 40.46 16.09
N GLN A 164 48.40 40.12 14.95
CA GLN A 164 47.79 39.11 14.04
C GLN A 164 47.91 37.71 14.65
N ILE A 165 46.78 37.01 14.74
CA ILE A 165 46.72 35.61 15.20
C ILE A 165 47.42 34.72 14.16
N PRO A 166 48.31 33.79 14.59
CA PRO A 166 48.95 32.84 13.69
C PRO A 166 47.94 32.03 12.87
N ALA A 167 48.22 31.83 11.59
CA ALA A 167 47.33 31.13 10.68
C ALA A 167 46.94 29.71 11.16
N LYS A 168 47.87 29.01 11.82
CA LYS A 168 47.65 27.70 12.43
C LYS A 168 46.62 27.76 13.55
N LEU A 169 46.72 28.71 14.48
CA LEU A 169 45.79 28.87 15.59
C LEU A 169 44.41 29.25 15.07
N LYS A 170 44.34 30.17 14.09
CA LYS A 170 43.08 30.53 13.44
C LYS A 170 42.42 29.32 12.78
N SER A 171 43.18 28.52 12.05
CA SER A 171 42.64 27.31 11.40
C SER A 171 42.11 26.28 12.41
N GLN A 172 42.78 26.13 13.57
CA GLN A 172 42.32 25.23 14.65
C GLN A 172 41.01 25.72 15.27
N ILE A 173 40.87 27.02 15.51
CA ILE A 173 39.65 27.63 16.02
C ILE A 173 38.51 27.47 15.03
N ASP A 174 38.74 27.80 13.76
CA ASP A 174 37.73 27.70 12.69
C ASP A 174 37.26 26.24 12.53
N ALA A 175 38.15 25.26 12.61
CA ALA A 175 37.84 23.84 12.54
C ALA A 175 37.00 23.37 13.76
N ASN A 176 37.36 23.80 14.97
CA ASN A 176 36.61 23.48 16.17
C ASN A 176 35.22 24.11 16.14
N ASP A 177 35.07 25.35 15.69
CA ASP A 177 33.80 26.04 15.54
C ASP A 177 32.90 25.36 14.54
N ALA A 178 33.44 24.97 13.40
CA ALA A 178 32.70 24.21 12.39
C ALA A 178 32.21 22.85 12.93
N ALA A 179 33.08 22.15 13.70
CA ALA A 179 32.73 20.88 14.33
C ALA A 179 31.61 21.05 15.39
N LEU A 180 31.72 22.11 16.24
CA LEU A 180 30.67 22.44 17.21
C LEU A 180 29.35 22.79 16.55
N ALA A 181 29.38 23.60 15.50
CA ALA A 181 28.18 23.95 14.74
C ALA A 181 27.50 22.70 14.13
N ALA A 182 28.30 21.81 13.52
CA ALA A 182 27.78 20.57 12.97
C ALA A 182 27.16 19.66 14.03
N GLN A 183 27.79 19.53 15.22
CA GLN A 183 27.22 18.72 16.29
C GLN A 183 25.95 19.32 16.90
N ARG A 184 25.86 20.64 16.99
CA ARG A 184 24.63 21.32 17.44
C ARG A 184 23.48 21.15 16.46
N SER A 185 23.76 21.23 15.15
CA SER A 185 22.75 20.96 14.12
C SER A 185 22.27 19.52 14.22
N LEU A 186 23.17 18.54 14.35
CA LEU A 186 22.80 17.14 14.54
C LEU A 186 21.92 16.94 15.77
N MET A 187 22.21 17.63 16.88
CA MET A 187 21.40 17.57 18.09
C MET A 187 19.98 18.08 17.85
N GLN A 188 19.82 19.20 17.13
CA GLN A 188 18.51 19.74 16.76
C GLN A 188 17.72 18.76 15.89
N ASP A 189 18.37 18.10 14.93
CA ASP A 189 17.74 17.08 14.09
C ASP A 189 17.27 15.88 14.93
N GLN A 190 18.07 15.46 15.90
CA GLN A 190 17.71 14.38 16.83
C GLN A 190 16.54 14.76 17.75
N GLU A 191 16.50 15.99 18.26
CA GLU A 191 15.35 16.52 19.03
C GLU A 191 14.07 16.55 18.19
N ALA A 192 14.16 17.00 16.94
CA ALA A 192 13.04 16.97 16.01
C ALA A 192 12.55 15.53 15.74
N GLU A 193 13.48 14.57 15.63
CA GLU A 193 13.13 13.16 15.44
C GLU A 193 12.44 12.56 16.67
N VAL A 194 12.86 12.90 17.90
CA VAL A 194 12.14 12.53 19.12
C VAL A 194 10.70 13.05 19.06
N GLY A 195 10.51 14.33 18.73
CA GLY A 195 9.17 14.90 18.58
C GLY A 195 8.32 14.20 17.52
N ARG A 196 8.93 13.82 16.40
CA ARG A 196 8.26 13.07 15.32
C ARG A 196 7.81 11.67 15.79
N ILE A 197 8.71 10.94 16.47
CA ILE A 197 8.39 9.62 17.02
C ILE A 197 7.26 9.74 18.04
N ASP A 198 7.36 10.67 18.96
CA ASP A 198 6.32 10.91 19.97
C ASP A 198 4.97 11.18 19.35
N GLY A 199 4.90 12.09 18.38
CA GLY A 199 3.66 12.41 17.68
C GLY A 199 3.05 11.22 16.94
N LEU A 200 3.87 10.37 16.29
CA LEU A 200 3.39 9.16 15.64
C LEU A 200 2.80 8.16 16.65
N TYR A 201 3.51 7.89 17.74
CA TYR A 201 3.03 6.95 18.77
C TYR A 201 1.81 7.50 19.51
N ASP A 202 1.71 8.81 19.74
CA ASP A 202 0.53 9.41 20.36
C ASP A 202 -0.72 9.28 19.47
N ALA A 203 -0.60 9.53 18.17
CA ALA A 203 -1.68 9.33 17.22
C ALA A 203 -2.11 7.84 17.13
N GLU A 204 -1.12 6.95 17.11
CA GLU A 204 -1.33 5.50 17.09
C GLU A 204 -2.03 5.02 18.37
N LEU A 205 -1.61 5.51 19.55
CA LEU A 205 -2.22 5.20 20.83
C LEU A 205 -3.67 5.69 20.90
N ALA A 206 -3.95 6.90 20.44
CA ALA A 206 -5.30 7.44 20.40
C ALA A 206 -6.23 6.57 19.54
N ARG A 207 -5.74 6.04 18.41
CA ARG A 207 -6.47 5.09 17.57
C ARG A 207 -6.68 3.76 18.28
N LEU A 208 -5.61 3.18 18.86
CA LEU A 208 -5.66 1.92 19.59
C LEU A 208 -6.64 1.96 20.76
N LYS A 209 -6.69 3.04 21.54
CA LYS A 209 -7.65 3.18 22.65
C LYS A 209 -9.09 3.04 22.18
N ARG A 210 -9.45 3.58 21.02
CA ARG A 210 -10.78 3.42 20.44
C ARG A 210 -11.03 2.00 19.96
N LEU A 211 -10.05 1.35 19.35
CA LEU A 211 -10.14 -0.03 18.88
C LEU A 211 -10.27 -1.00 20.06
N TRP A 212 -9.49 -0.84 21.13
CA TRP A 212 -9.62 -1.65 22.36
C TRP A 212 -10.94 -1.43 23.09
N ALA A 213 -11.52 -0.23 22.94
CA ALA A 213 -12.87 0.06 23.47
C ALA A 213 -13.99 -0.55 22.60
N GLY A 214 -13.66 -1.28 21.52
CA GLY A 214 -14.64 -1.99 20.70
C GLY A 214 -15.03 -1.30 19.41
N ALA A 215 -14.35 -0.20 19.00
CA ALA A 215 -14.60 0.40 17.70
C ALA A 215 -14.25 -0.60 16.57
N PRO A 216 -15.12 -0.77 15.55
CA PRO A 216 -14.86 -1.69 14.47
C PRO A 216 -13.62 -1.28 13.67
N PRO A 217 -12.71 -2.21 13.30
CA PRO A 217 -11.59 -1.92 12.44
C PRO A 217 -12.04 -1.27 11.12
N GLY A 218 -11.36 -0.22 10.70
CA GLY A 218 -11.69 0.54 9.49
C GLY A 218 -12.80 1.59 9.67
N SER A 219 -13.41 1.72 10.87
CA SER A 219 -14.43 2.73 11.12
C SER A 219 -13.87 4.11 11.50
N LEU A 220 -12.56 4.17 11.81
CA LEU A 220 -11.91 5.37 12.33
C LEU A 220 -11.28 6.26 11.23
N ASP A 221 -11.25 5.78 9.99
CA ASP A 221 -10.82 6.54 8.84
C ASP A 221 -12.03 7.28 8.27
N THR A 222 -12.27 8.49 8.72
CA THR A 222 -13.25 9.39 8.09
C THR A 222 -12.64 9.93 6.80
N PRO A 223 -13.36 9.97 5.67
CA PRO A 223 -12.82 10.46 4.38
C PRO A 223 -12.29 11.91 4.40
N ALA A 224 -12.55 12.66 5.45
CA ALA A 224 -12.10 14.05 5.60
C ALA A 224 -10.64 14.22 6.07
N ALA A 225 -9.89 13.15 6.38
CA ALA A 225 -8.53 13.22 6.93
C ALA A 225 -7.45 12.58 6.03
N SER A 226 -7.76 12.21 4.79
CA SER A 226 -6.76 11.72 3.83
C SER A 226 -5.98 12.86 3.14
N GLY A 227 -5.67 13.94 3.89
CA GLY A 227 -4.64 14.89 3.55
C GLY A 227 -3.26 14.25 3.74
N GLY A 228 -2.71 13.74 2.68
CA GLY A 228 -1.38 13.27 2.40
C GLY A 228 -0.33 13.23 3.51
N ALA A 229 -0.12 12.05 4.08
CA ALA A 229 1.20 11.66 4.55
C ALA A 229 1.52 10.29 3.96
N SER A 230 1.70 10.27 2.64
CA SER A 230 2.45 9.21 1.98
C SER A 230 3.89 9.34 2.49
N ILE A 231 4.28 8.45 3.42
CA ILE A 231 5.68 8.28 3.75
C ILE A 231 6.32 7.62 2.53
N ALA A 232 6.72 8.45 1.56
CA ALA A 232 7.70 8.05 0.57
C ALA A 232 8.97 7.72 1.35
N ALA A 233 9.38 6.45 1.31
CA ALA A 233 10.69 6.03 1.75
C ALA A 233 11.72 6.96 1.10
N ALA A 234 12.36 7.81 1.90
CA ALA A 234 13.47 8.62 1.47
C ALA A 234 14.64 7.69 1.17
N THR A 235 14.80 7.30 -0.07
CA THR A 235 16.04 6.75 -0.59
C THR A 235 17.09 7.84 -0.45
N PRO A 236 18.25 7.58 0.19
CA PRO A 236 19.33 8.55 0.23
C PRO A 236 19.85 8.76 -1.20
N SER A 237 19.62 9.94 -1.75
CA SER A 237 20.23 10.39 -3.01
C SER A 237 21.73 10.50 -2.83
N SER A 238 22.47 9.51 -3.28
CA SER A 238 23.92 9.59 -3.44
C SER A 238 24.23 10.56 -4.58
N LYS A 239 24.66 11.77 -4.23
CA LYS A 239 25.24 12.74 -5.15
C LYS A 239 26.55 12.17 -5.70
N PRO A 240 26.78 12.10 -7.00
CA PRO A 240 28.08 11.70 -7.53
C PRO A 240 29.10 12.83 -7.26
N VAL A 241 30.21 12.45 -6.61
CA VAL A 241 31.41 13.29 -6.52
C VAL A 241 32.06 13.30 -7.89
N ASN A 242 31.99 14.45 -8.58
CA ASN A 242 32.80 14.68 -9.77
C ASN A 242 34.26 14.97 -9.32
N ARG A 243 35.16 14.18 -9.90
CA ARG A 243 36.61 14.45 -9.94
C ARG A 243 36.91 15.47 -11.01
#